data_16af24c0dbf6b76319cd95ca5cf39f5c
#
_entry.id   16af24c0dbf6b76319cd95ca5cf39f5c
#
_cell.length_a   1.000
_cell.length_b   1.000
_cell.length_c   1.000
_cell.angle_alpha   90.00
_cell.angle_beta   90.00
_cell.angle_gamma   90.00
#
_symmetry.space_group_name_H-M   'P 1'
#
loop_
_entity.id
_entity.type
_entity.pdbx_description
1 polymer ?
#
loop_
_entity_poly.entity_id
_entity_poly.type
_entity_poly.pdbx_seq_one_letter_code
_entity_poly.pdbx_strand_id
1 'polypeptide(L)'
;MKDYGEIPGGKIELQSILYPFHRSYPHKLWSKYRWFQKSRLPSLLSSLNKRKKWLTVIDRLGAPGDSLITSNVIRCIKEKYPKLRINCITPHPKLIQLDPNIDSINKPETFYSFDSTYWELIVRKEKSQNIIEHNLLKLGIKKYDYKATYYLSEEEADWAKQEVAQFDKPILAICTKSKEPVKNWPQANWLELIENLKSKFSIVQLGDDSEPT
;
A
#
# COMPACT_ATOMS: atom_id res chain seq x y z
N MET A 1 13.50 -12.85 -11.33
CA MET A 1 13.21 -11.40 -11.44
C MET A 1 11.75 -11.30 -11.86
N LYS A 2 10.84 -10.91 -10.98
CA LYS A 2 9.41 -10.83 -11.31
C LYS A 2 9.20 -9.64 -12.25
N ASP A 3 8.62 -9.91 -13.40
CA ASP A 3 8.14 -8.90 -14.33
C ASP A 3 6.92 -8.24 -13.69
N TYR A 4 7.09 -7.05 -13.16
CA TYR A 4 5.98 -6.25 -12.64
C TYR A 4 5.35 -5.59 -13.86
N GLY A 5 4.19 -6.12 -14.26
CA GLY A 5 3.45 -5.78 -15.46
C GLY A 5 3.42 -4.28 -15.80
N GLU A 6 3.22 -3.98 -17.06
CA GLU A 6 3.17 -2.63 -17.60
C GLU A 6 2.15 -1.77 -16.85
N ILE A 7 2.63 -0.69 -16.24
CA ILE A 7 1.75 0.33 -15.67
C ILE A 7 1.08 1.06 -16.84
N PRO A 8 -0.27 1.14 -16.89
CA PRO A 8 -0.95 1.87 -17.96
C PRO A 8 -0.48 3.32 -17.99
N GLY A 9 0.16 3.74 -19.07
CA GLY A 9 0.67 5.11 -19.21
C GLY A 9 2.04 5.24 -19.85
N GLY A 10 2.63 4.15 -20.33
CA GLY A 10 3.90 4.15 -21.03
C GLY A 10 5.03 3.53 -20.21
N LYS A 11 6.04 3.05 -20.89
CA LYS A 11 7.27 2.53 -20.30
C LYS A 11 7.83 3.56 -19.33
N ILE A 12 7.77 3.27 -18.04
CA ILE A 12 8.45 4.09 -17.03
C ILE A 12 9.93 3.73 -17.13
N GLU A 13 10.68 4.43 -17.98
CA GLU A 13 12.15 4.39 -18.00
C GLU A 13 12.79 4.86 -16.69
N LEU A 14 11.97 5.28 -15.72
CA LEU A 14 12.39 5.60 -14.35
C LEU A 14 13.00 4.41 -13.59
N GLN A 15 12.76 3.18 -14.00
CA GLN A 15 13.53 2.03 -13.49
C GLN A 15 15.03 2.21 -13.77
N SER A 16 15.40 2.86 -14.87
CA SER A 16 16.79 3.09 -15.21
C SER A 16 17.45 4.21 -14.39
N ILE A 17 16.70 5.17 -13.87
CA ILE A 17 17.26 6.33 -13.14
C ILE A 17 17.44 6.03 -11.64
N LEU A 18 16.54 5.26 -11.02
CA LEU A 18 16.60 4.98 -9.58
C LEU A 18 17.13 3.58 -9.25
N TYR A 19 16.97 2.60 -10.13
CA TYR A 19 17.48 1.24 -9.95
C TYR A 19 18.99 1.08 -10.10
N PRO A 20 19.71 1.83 -10.97
CA PRO A 20 21.17 1.80 -11.00
C PRO A 20 21.77 2.31 -9.69
N PHE A 21 21.11 3.24 -9.00
CA PHE A 21 21.53 3.71 -7.68
C PHE A 21 21.58 2.60 -6.63
N HIS A 22 20.86 1.51 -6.82
CA HIS A 22 20.78 0.42 -5.86
C HIS A 22 21.96 -0.56 -5.95
N ARG A 23 22.62 -0.71 -7.10
CA ARG A 23 23.67 -1.72 -7.31
C ARG A 23 25.09 -1.21 -7.42
N SER A 24 25.29 0.05 -7.73
CA SER A 24 26.63 0.54 -8.12
C SER A 24 27.09 1.88 -7.51
N TYR A 25 26.30 2.50 -6.62
CA TYR A 25 26.73 3.77 -6.05
C TYR A 25 27.42 3.62 -4.69
N PRO A 26 28.55 4.37 -4.48
CA PRO A 26 29.26 4.35 -3.21
C PRO A 26 28.36 4.84 -2.07
N HIS A 27 28.50 4.22 -0.90
CA HIS A 27 27.78 4.52 0.34
C HIS A 27 27.71 6.02 0.69
N LYS A 28 28.67 6.84 0.22
CA LYS A 28 28.70 8.29 0.42
C LYS A 28 27.64 9.08 -0.36
N LEU A 29 27.23 8.61 -1.54
CA LEU A 29 26.16 9.27 -2.32
C LEU A 29 24.78 8.95 -1.73
N TRP A 30 24.60 7.74 -1.20
CA TRP A 30 23.40 7.33 -0.47
C TRP A 30 23.18 8.16 0.79
N SER A 31 24.23 8.46 1.55
CA SER A 31 24.13 9.28 2.76
C SER A 31 23.74 10.74 2.42
N LYS A 32 24.23 11.29 1.31
CA LYS A 32 23.85 12.63 0.82
C LYS A 32 22.41 12.68 0.32
N TYR A 33 21.94 11.64 -0.37
CA TYR A 33 20.55 11.53 -0.82
C TYR A 33 19.57 11.40 0.37
N ARG A 34 19.89 10.58 1.37
CA ARG A 34 19.12 10.49 2.63
C ARG A 34 19.11 11.81 3.41
N TRP A 35 20.23 12.54 3.43
CA TRP A 35 20.30 13.84 4.07
C TRP A 35 19.42 14.86 3.34
N PHE A 36 19.43 14.87 2.02
CA PHE A 36 18.57 15.73 1.20
C PHE A 36 17.08 15.43 1.44
N GLN A 37 16.70 14.15 1.47
CA GLN A 37 15.32 13.77 1.78
C GLN A 37 14.89 14.22 3.18
N LYS A 38 15.71 13.98 4.20
CA LYS A 38 15.38 14.35 5.58
C LYS A 38 15.28 15.87 5.81
N SER A 39 16.13 16.65 5.17
CA SER A 39 16.26 18.08 5.49
C SER A 39 15.44 19.01 4.59
N ARG A 40 15.22 18.65 3.33
CA ARG A 40 14.57 19.53 2.34
C ARG A 40 13.17 19.11 1.91
N LEU A 41 12.86 17.82 1.97
CA LEU A 41 11.56 17.32 1.55
C LEU A 41 10.38 17.94 2.35
N PRO A 42 10.45 18.06 3.69
CA PRO A 42 9.35 18.70 4.44
C PRO A 42 9.11 20.16 4.06
N SER A 43 10.17 20.95 3.82
CA SER A 43 10.03 22.36 3.39
C SER A 43 9.51 22.46 1.97
N LEU A 44 9.92 21.56 1.08
CA LEU A 44 9.37 21.44 -0.26
C LEU A 44 7.87 21.14 -0.22
N LEU A 45 7.44 20.11 0.51
CA LEU A 45 6.03 19.76 0.65
C LEU A 45 5.20 20.89 1.23
N SER A 46 5.74 21.62 2.21
CA SER A 46 5.09 22.82 2.75
C SER A 46 4.90 23.92 1.69
N SER A 47 5.93 24.15 0.85
CA SER A 47 5.84 25.09 -0.27
C SER A 47 4.83 24.66 -1.33
N LEU A 48 4.82 23.38 -1.69
CA LEU A 48 3.85 22.83 -2.65
C LEU A 48 2.42 22.93 -2.12
N ASN A 49 2.21 22.65 -0.83
CA ASN A 49 0.91 22.79 -0.17
C ASN A 49 0.40 24.23 -0.23
N LYS A 50 1.23 25.22 0.11
CA LYS A 50 0.84 26.65 0.02
C LYS A 50 0.43 27.05 -1.39
N ARG A 51 1.07 26.50 -2.41
CA ARG A 51 0.82 26.80 -3.83
C ARG A 51 -0.22 25.88 -4.49
N LYS A 52 -0.86 24.99 -3.75
CA LYS A 52 -1.82 23.98 -4.26
C LYS A 52 -1.26 23.18 -5.45
N LYS A 53 0.01 22.80 -5.38
CA LYS A 53 0.68 22.05 -6.45
C LYS A 53 0.42 20.56 -6.35
N TRP A 54 0.74 19.85 -7.43
CA TRP A 54 0.63 18.40 -7.50
C TRP A 54 1.86 17.70 -6.93
N LEU A 55 1.61 16.57 -6.25
CA LEU A 55 2.59 15.55 -5.91
C LEU A 55 2.11 14.23 -6.49
N THR A 56 2.95 13.55 -7.26
CA THR A 56 2.71 12.16 -7.64
C THR A 56 3.26 11.23 -6.56
N VAL A 57 2.42 10.35 -6.04
CA VAL A 57 2.84 9.26 -5.15
C VAL A 57 2.77 7.95 -5.93
N ILE A 58 3.86 7.21 -5.96
CA ILE A 58 4.00 6.01 -6.80
C ILE A 58 4.10 4.77 -5.90
N ASP A 59 3.17 3.83 -6.09
CA ASP A 59 3.22 2.50 -5.51
C ASP A 59 4.24 1.64 -6.28
N ARG A 60 5.46 1.54 -5.74
CA ARG A 60 6.57 0.87 -6.41
C ARG A 60 6.58 -0.64 -6.27
N LEU A 61 5.95 -1.18 -5.26
CA LEU A 61 5.98 -2.62 -5.00
C LEU A 61 4.84 -3.35 -5.69
N GLY A 62 3.70 -2.67 -5.83
CA GLY A 62 2.63 -3.04 -6.74
C GLY A 62 1.85 -4.29 -6.37
N ALA A 63 1.93 -4.80 -5.13
CA ALA A 63 0.95 -5.78 -4.65
C ALA A 63 -0.32 -5.08 -4.15
N PRO A 64 -1.48 -5.74 -4.11
CA PRO A 64 -2.72 -5.13 -3.62
C PRO A 64 -2.59 -4.50 -2.22
N GLY A 65 -1.89 -5.18 -1.30
CA GLY A 65 -1.59 -4.65 0.03
C GLY A 65 -0.71 -3.40 0.02
N ASP A 66 0.21 -3.29 -0.94
CA ASP A 66 1.09 -2.13 -1.09
C ASP A 66 0.30 -0.89 -1.54
N SER A 67 -0.73 -1.08 -2.38
CA SER A 67 -1.62 0.00 -2.77
C SER A 67 -2.41 0.57 -1.58
N LEU A 68 -2.86 -0.29 -0.65
CA LEU A 68 -3.52 0.16 0.59
C LEU A 68 -2.53 0.85 1.54
N ILE A 69 -1.28 0.38 1.63
CA ILE A 69 -0.22 1.06 2.39
C ILE A 69 0.04 2.44 1.79
N THR A 70 0.12 2.54 0.47
CA THR A 70 0.33 3.81 -0.25
C THR A 70 -0.84 4.78 -0.02
N SER A 71 -2.09 4.29 -0.04
CA SER A 71 -3.28 5.09 0.32
C SER A 71 -3.18 5.62 1.76
N ASN A 72 -2.78 4.80 2.73
CA ASN A 72 -2.56 5.25 4.10
C ASN A 72 -1.47 6.34 4.20
N VAL A 73 -0.36 6.18 3.48
CA VAL A 73 0.70 7.21 3.40
C VAL A 73 0.15 8.50 2.81
N ILE A 74 -0.66 8.43 1.74
CA ILE A 74 -1.31 9.60 1.12
C ILE A 74 -2.24 10.30 2.12
N ARG A 75 -3.06 9.56 2.86
CA ARG A 75 -3.93 10.13 3.89
C ARG A 75 -3.13 10.93 4.91
N CYS A 76 -2.05 10.39 5.45
CA CYS A 76 -1.18 11.11 6.38
C CYS A 76 -0.49 12.34 5.74
N ILE A 77 -0.19 12.29 4.44
CA ILE A 77 0.30 13.46 3.69
C ILE A 77 -0.78 14.54 3.64
N LYS A 78 -2.02 14.19 3.31
CA LYS A 78 -3.14 15.14 3.20
C LYS A 78 -3.54 15.71 4.55
N GLU A 79 -3.49 14.96 5.63
CA GLU A 79 -3.70 15.48 7.00
C GLU A 79 -2.71 16.59 7.33
N LYS A 80 -1.45 16.43 6.98
CA LYS A 80 -0.41 17.45 7.22
C LYS A 80 -0.40 18.57 6.18
N TYR A 81 -0.73 18.25 4.94
CA TYR A 81 -0.68 19.15 3.78
C TYR A 81 -2.01 19.15 3.01
N PRO A 82 -3.11 19.67 3.59
CA PRO A 82 -4.48 19.50 3.06
C PRO A 82 -4.73 20.14 1.69
N LYS A 83 -3.93 21.13 1.30
CA LYS A 83 -4.08 21.82 -0.01
C LYS A 83 -3.25 21.16 -1.13
N LEU A 84 -2.41 20.19 -0.78
CA LEU A 84 -1.61 19.46 -1.77
C LEU A 84 -2.53 18.58 -2.61
N ARG A 85 -2.36 18.62 -3.94
CA ARG A 85 -3.10 17.73 -4.85
C ARG A 85 -2.29 16.48 -5.08
N ILE A 86 -2.94 15.31 -4.97
CA ILE A 86 -2.26 14.02 -5.06
C ILE A 86 -2.72 13.27 -6.31
N ASN A 87 -1.74 12.88 -7.13
CA ASN A 87 -1.90 11.85 -8.16
C ASN A 87 -1.26 10.56 -7.65
N CYS A 88 -2.00 9.46 -7.59
CA CYS A 88 -1.46 8.16 -7.21
C CYS A 88 -1.26 7.29 -8.44
N ILE A 89 -0.06 6.76 -8.62
CA ILE A 89 0.24 5.76 -9.66
C ILE A 89 0.32 4.39 -8.99
N THR A 90 -0.56 3.47 -9.40
CA THR A 90 -0.67 2.11 -8.85
C THR A 90 -1.18 1.12 -9.89
N PRO A 91 -0.78 -0.16 -9.83
CA PRO A 91 -1.35 -1.22 -10.65
C PRO A 91 -2.76 -1.65 -10.19
N HIS A 92 -3.21 -1.24 -8.99
CA HIS A 92 -4.51 -1.61 -8.43
C HIS A 92 -5.44 -0.40 -8.20
N PRO A 93 -5.81 0.36 -9.26
CA PRO A 93 -6.58 1.60 -9.12
C PRO A 93 -7.96 1.37 -8.46
N LYS A 94 -8.58 0.22 -8.66
CA LYS A 94 -9.89 -0.11 -8.07
C LYS A 94 -9.86 -0.14 -6.55
N LEU A 95 -8.72 -0.51 -5.93
CA LEU A 95 -8.60 -0.57 -4.47
C LEU A 95 -8.59 0.81 -3.79
N ILE A 96 -8.28 1.86 -4.54
CA ILE A 96 -8.10 3.22 -4.00
C ILE A 96 -8.94 4.28 -4.72
N GLN A 97 -9.81 3.87 -5.66
CA GLN A 97 -10.57 4.80 -6.50
C GLN A 97 -11.54 5.69 -5.72
N LEU A 98 -12.00 5.24 -4.56
CA LEU A 98 -12.92 5.97 -3.70
C LEU A 98 -12.22 6.69 -2.53
N ASP A 99 -10.88 6.68 -2.50
CA ASP A 99 -10.13 7.38 -1.44
C ASP A 99 -10.24 8.91 -1.61
N PRO A 100 -10.90 9.63 -0.68
CA PRO A 100 -11.11 11.07 -0.78
C PRO A 100 -9.80 11.89 -0.69
N ASN A 101 -8.69 11.25 -0.34
CA ASN A 101 -7.39 11.90 -0.25
C ASN A 101 -6.64 11.90 -1.59
N ILE A 102 -7.15 11.20 -2.61
CA ILE A 102 -6.53 11.05 -3.92
C ILE A 102 -7.30 11.90 -4.94
N ASP A 103 -6.64 12.91 -5.52
CA ASP A 103 -7.28 13.81 -6.49
C ASP A 103 -7.27 13.24 -7.92
N SER A 104 -6.34 12.32 -8.24
CA SER A 104 -6.32 11.58 -9.51
C SER A 104 -5.53 10.28 -9.40
N ILE A 105 -5.82 9.33 -10.30
CA ILE A 105 -5.17 8.02 -10.34
C ILE A 105 -4.61 7.78 -11.74
N ASN A 106 -3.39 7.25 -11.80
CA ASN A 106 -2.71 6.83 -13.03
C ASN A 106 -2.66 7.91 -14.14
N LYS A 107 -2.61 9.19 -13.75
CA LYS A 107 -2.29 10.29 -14.67
C LYS A 107 -0.77 10.37 -14.86
N PRO A 108 -0.30 11.05 -15.93
CA PRO A 108 1.12 11.26 -16.13
C PRO A 108 1.80 11.80 -14.87
N GLU A 109 3.01 11.34 -14.60
CA GLU A 109 3.80 11.76 -13.45
C GLU A 109 4.02 13.27 -13.48
N THR A 110 3.87 13.90 -12.33
CA THR A 110 4.13 15.33 -12.18
C THR A 110 5.62 15.58 -11.90
N PHE A 111 6.06 16.84 -12.01
CA PHE A 111 7.46 17.21 -11.74
C PHE A 111 7.94 16.81 -10.33
N TYR A 112 7.03 16.74 -9.36
CA TYR A 112 7.33 16.31 -7.99
C TYR A 112 6.71 14.95 -7.76
N SER A 113 7.54 13.96 -7.46
CA SER A 113 7.10 12.60 -7.17
C SER A 113 7.73 12.04 -5.90
N PHE A 114 7.07 11.06 -5.31
CA PHE A 114 7.50 10.33 -4.13
C PHE A 114 7.21 8.84 -4.32
N ASP A 115 8.23 8.02 -4.18
CA ASP A 115 8.08 6.56 -4.22
C ASP A 115 7.66 6.02 -2.85
N SER A 116 6.44 5.49 -2.79
CA SER A 116 5.97 4.69 -1.66
C SER A 116 6.59 3.30 -1.77
N THR A 117 7.64 3.05 -1.00
CA THR A 117 8.38 1.79 -1.02
C THR A 117 9.06 1.52 0.31
N TYR A 118 9.17 0.25 0.66
CA TYR A 118 9.93 -0.24 1.81
C TYR A 118 11.03 -1.23 1.39
N TRP A 119 11.42 -1.19 0.12
CA TRP A 119 12.48 -2.06 -0.42
C TRP A 119 13.79 -1.97 0.36
N GLU A 120 14.09 -0.79 0.88
CA GLU A 120 15.27 -0.56 1.74
C GLU A 120 15.25 -1.39 3.02
N LEU A 121 14.07 -1.55 3.64
CA LEU A 121 13.91 -2.39 4.83
C LEU A 121 14.11 -3.86 4.51
N ILE A 122 13.58 -4.32 3.36
CA ILE A 122 13.75 -5.70 2.90
C ILE A 122 15.23 -6.01 2.67
N VAL A 123 15.93 -5.16 1.93
CA VAL A 123 17.35 -5.36 1.59
C VAL A 123 18.25 -5.35 2.83
N ARG A 124 17.95 -4.51 3.80
CA ARG A 124 18.70 -4.43 5.06
C ARG A 124 18.29 -5.45 6.09
N LYS A 125 17.24 -6.24 5.81
CA LYS A 125 16.60 -7.14 6.79
C LYS A 125 16.19 -6.39 8.07
N GLU A 126 15.83 -5.12 7.94
CA GLU A 126 15.39 -4.28 9.05
C GLU A 126 13.96 -4.67 9.46
N LYS A 127 13.80 -5.14 10.68
CA LYS A 127 12.52 -5.66 11.20
C LYS A 127 11.92 -4.75 12.28
N SER A 128 12.64 -3.77 12.75
CA SER A 128 12.21 -2.90 13.85
C SER A 128 11.35 -1.73 13.41
N GLN A 129 11.29 -1.43 12.09
CA GLN A 129 10.57 -0.29 11.56
C GLN A 129 9.33 -0.71 10.79
N ASN A 130 8.19 -0.11 11.10
CA ASN A 130 6.97 -0.29 10.33
C ASN A 130 7.11 0.36 8.93
N ILE A 131 6.55 -0.30 7.90
CA ILE A 131 6.65 0.14 6.51
C ILE A 131 5.94 1.47 6.22
N ILE A 132 4.83 1.76 6.90
CA ILE A 132 4.13 3.05 6.82
C ILE A 132 5.01 4.13 7.43
N GLU A 133 5.52 3.89 8.65
CA GLU A 133 6.45 4.77 9.33
C GLU A 133 7.67 5.11 8.47
N HIS A 134 8.27 4.10 7.84
CA HIS A 134 9.42 4.27 6.98
C HIS A 134 9.17 5.31 5.87
N ASN A 135 8.02 5.22 5.20
CA ASN A 135 7.63 6.16 4.16
C ASN A 135 7.37 7.56 4.72
N LEU A 136 6.65 7.67 5.83
CA LEU A 136 6.28 8.95 6.43
C LEU A 136 7.47 9.69 7.01
N LEU A 137 8.44 8.99 7.61
CA LEU A 137 9.67 9.60 8.11
C LEU A 137 10.53 10.20 6.99
N LYS A 138 10.53 9.61 5.79
CA LYS A 138 11.16 10.22 4.59
C LYS A 138 10.56 11.59 4.27
N LEU A 139 9.25 11.74 4.50
CA LEU A 139 8.48 12.97 4.26
C LEU A 139 8.50 13.93 5.47
N GLY A 140 9.20 13.58 6.54
CA GLY A 140 9.25 14.36 7.78
C GLY A 140 7.91 14.39 8.54
N ILE A 141 7.07 13.39 8.32
CA ILE A 141 5.80 13.21 9.02
C ILE A 141 6.07 12.29 10.21
N LYS A 142 5.90 12.82 11.43
CA LYS A 142 6.20 12.11 12.69
C LYS A 142 4.94 11.65 13.43
N LYS A 143 3.80 12.30 13.19
CA LYS A 143 2.50 11.92 13.75
C LYS A 143 1.69 11.25 12.67
N TYR A 144 1.34 10.00 12.88
CA TYR A 144 0.64 9.14 11.92
C TYR A 144 -0.11 8.04 12.66
N ASP A 145 -1.06 7.43 11.98
CA ASP A 145 -1.64 6.17 12.43
C ASP A 145 -1.35 5.05 11.39
N TYR A 146 -1.39 3.82 11.85
CA TYR A 146 -1.11 2.63 11.04
C TYR A 146 -2.35 2.02 10.41
N LYS A 147 -3.51 2.66 10.59
CA LYS A 147 -4.79 2.11 10.13
C LYS A 147 -4.92 2.26 8.62
N ALA A 148 -4.73 1.17 7.89
CA ALA A 148 -5.12 1.10 6.49
C ALA A 148 -6.65 1.22 6.39
N THR A 149 -7.14 2.03 5.43
CA THR A 149 -8.57 2.24 5.20
C THR A 149 -8.89 1.86 3.77
N TYR A 150 -9.91 1.05 3.59
CA TYR A 150 -10.55 0.79 2.32
C TYR A 150 -11.89 1.53 2.29
N TYR A 151 -12.15 2.27 1.22
CA TYR A 151 -13.36 3.05 1.05
C TYR A 151 -14.33 2.28 0.16
N LEU A 152 -15.45 1.87 0.74
CA LEU A 152 -16.51 1.12 0.06
C LEU A 152 -17.45 2.07 -0.71
N SER A 153 -17.93 1.62 -1.87
CA SER A 153 -19.11 2.21 -2.49
C SER A 153 -20.38 1.83 -1.72
N GLU A 154 -21.48 2.56 -1.96
CA GLU A 154 -22.79 2.20 -1.38
C GLU A 154 -23.23 0.81 -1.88
N GLU A 155 -23.01 0.48 -3.16
CA GLU A 155 -23.30 -0.82 -3.75
C GLU A 155 -22.53 -1.96 -3.07
N GLU A 156 -21.23 -1.78 -2.86
CA GLU A 156 -20.39 -2.76 -2.14
C GLU A 156 -20.85 -2.94 -0.70
N ALA A 157 -21.20 -1.84 -0.02
CA ALA A 157 -21.71 -1.89 1.36
C ALA A 157 -23.06 -2.59 1.47
N ASP A 158 -23.97 -2.34 0.51
CA ASP A 158 -25.29 -2.96 0.51
C ASP A 158 -25.22 -4.43 0.13
N TRP A 159 -24.39 -4.78 -0.85
CA TRP A 159 -24.08 -6.18 -1.15
C TRP A 159 -23.54 -6.91 0.08
N ALA A 160 -22.56 -6.34 0.76
CA ALA A 160 -21.98 -6.95 1.95
C ALA A 160 -23.01 -7.15 3.07
N LYS A 161 -23.94 -6.20 3.28
CA LYS A 161 -25.04 -6.34 4.24
C LYS A 161 -25.96 -7.51 3.88
N GLN A 162 -26.30 -7.67 2.60
CA GLN A 162 -27.14 -8.78 2.13
C GLN A 162 -26.45 -10.12 2.32
N GLU A 163 -25.16 -10.22 1.99
CA GLU A 163 -24.37 -11.44 2.19
C GLU A 163 -24.26 -11.82 3.68
N VAL A 164 -24.03 -10.83 4.53
CA VAL A 164 -23.91 -11.05 5.98
C VAL A 164 -25.25 -11.45 6.62
N ALA A 165 -26.36 -10.92 6.12
CA ALA A 165 -27.69 -11.16 6.69
C ALA A 165 -28.18 -12.61 6.59
N GLN A 166 -27.59 -13.44 5.73
CA GLN A 166 -27.93 -14.85 5.60
C GLN A 166 -27.35 -15.77 6.69
N PHE A 167 -26.50 -15.24 7.57
CA PHE A 167 -25.85 -16.02 8.62
C PHE A 167 -26.46 -15.76 10.01
N ASP A 168 -26.84 -16.84 10.70
CA ASP A 168 -27.45 -16.78 12.05
C ASP A 168 -26.42 -16.59 13.18
N LYS A 169 -25.14 -16.85 12.91
CA LYS A 169 -24.04 -16.76 13.87
C LYS A 169 -23.05 -15.67 13.49
N PRO A 170 -22.26 -15.19 14.44
CA PRO A 170 -21.15 -14.30 14.11
C PRO A 170 -20.25 -14.91 13.03
N ILE A 171 -19.86 -14.11 12.05
CA ILE A 171 -19.04 -14.56 10.91
C ILE A 171 -17.58 -14.55 11.29
N LEU A 172 -16.88 -15.64 10.99
CA LEU A 172 -15.44 -15.75 11.03
C LEU A 172 -14.90 -15.95 9.59
N ALA A 173 -14.32 -14.90 9.00
CA ALA A 173 -13.69 -14.99 7.70
C ALA A 173 -12.26 -15.55 7.85
N ILE A 174 -11.92 -16.56 7.06
CA ILE A 174 -10.59 -17.18 7.04
C ILE A 174 -9.99 -17.12 5.63
N CYS A 175 -8.65 -16.95 5.55
CA CYS A 175 -7.87 -17.08 4.33
C CYS A 175 -6.87 -18.20 4.52
N THR A 176 -7.08 -19.34 3.88
CA THR A 176 -6.31 -20.57 4.14
C THR A 176 -5.05 -20.65 3.30
N LYS A 177 -4.91 -19.86 2.23
CA LYS A 177 -3.83 -19.97 1.27
C LYS A 177 -3.19 -18.63 0.92
N SER A 178 -1.92 -18.66 0.66
CA SER A 178 -1.11 -17.56 0.17
C SER A 178 -0.24 -18.02 -1.00
N LYS A 179 0.11 -17.09 -1.90
CA LYS A 179 1.09 -17.34 -2.98
C LYS A 179 2.47 -17.76 -2.46
N GLU A 180 2.80 -17.41 -1.22
CA GLU A 180 4.07 -17.77 -0.59
C GLU A 180 3.88 -18.97 0.33
N PRO A 181 4.46 -20.14 0.00
CA PRO A 181 4.26 -21.38 0.76
C PRO A 181 4.58 -21.25 2.26
N VAL A 182 5.57 -20.42 2.61
CA VAL A 182 5.97 -20.19 4.00
C VAL A 182 4.88 -19.55 4.87
N LYS A 183 3.86 -18.94 4.24
CA LYS A 183 2.72 -18.32 4.94
C LYS A 183 1.52 -19.27 5.06
N ASN A 184 1.59 -20.43 4.44
CA ASN A 184 0.48 -21.39 4.44
C ASN A 184 0.55 -22.27 5.68
N TRP A 185 -0.50 -22.23 6.48
CA TRP A 185 -0.67 -23.14 7.59
C TRP A 185 -1.13 -24.52 7.06
N PRO A 186 -0.69 -25.66 7.65
CA PRO A 186 -1.10 -26.97 7.19
C PRO A 186 -2.62 -27.13 7.14
N GLN A 187 -3.14 -27.76 6.09
CA GLN A 187 -4.58 -27.93 5.89
C GLN A 187 -5.24 -28.69 7.06
N ALA A 188 -4.58 -29.72 7.57
CA ALA A 188 -5.10 -30.48 8.71
C ALA A 188 -5.39 -29.58 9.94
N ASN A 189 -4.53 -28.60 10.20
CA ASN A 189 -4.70 -27.66 11.29
C ASN A 189 -5.87 -26.70 11.04
N TRP A 190 -6.10 -26.29 9.78
CA TRP A 190 -7.27 -25.49 9.41
C TRP A 190 -8.55 -26.27 9.65
N LEU A 191 -8.63 -27.54 9.25
CA LEU A 191 -9.78 -28.41 9.46
C LEU A 191 -10.08 -28.59 10.95
N GLU A 192 -9.07 -28.85 11.77
CA GLU A 192 -9.22 -28.95 13.22
C GLU A 192 -9.75 -27.64 13.82
N LEU A 193 -9.23 -26.49 13.41
CA LEU A 193 -9.69 -25.19 13.87
C LEU A 193 -11.17 -24.95 13.50
N ILE A 194 -11.54 -25.27 12.26
CA ILE A 194 -12.92 -25.13 11.76
C ILE A 194 -13.87 -25.98 12.57
N GLU A 195 -13.54 -27.25 12.81
CA GLU A 195 -14.35 -28.16 13.63
C GLU A 195 -14.59 -27.61 15.04
N ASN A 196 -13.57 -27.05 15.67
CA ASN A 196 -13.66 -26.47 17.01
C ASN A 196 -14.49 -25.18 17.07
N LEU A 197 -14.63 -24.45 15.97
CA LEU A 197 -15.27 -23.12 15.94
C LEU A 197 -16.67 -23.12 15.28
N LYS A 198 -17.01 -24.08 14.41
CA LYS A 198 -18.26 -24.10 13.64
C LYS A 198 -19.53 -24.08 14.50
N SER A 199 -19.46 -24.53 15.76
CA SER A 199 -20.61 -24.45 16.69
C SER A 199 -20.93 -23.01 17.12
N LYS A 200 -19.90 -22.12 17.13
CA LYS A 200 -20.01 -20.74 17.63
C LYS A 200 -20.03 -19.71 16.49
N PHE A 201 -19.48 -20.02 15.34
CA PHE A 201 -19.31 -19.09 14.23
C PHE A 201 -19.83 -19.69 12.91
N SER A 202 -20.31 -18.82 12.03
CA SER A 202 -20.45 -19.12 10.61
C SER A 202 -19.08 -18.86 9.96
N ILE A 203 -18.44 -19.92 9.47
CA ILE A 203 -17.08 -19.80 8.91
C ILE A 203 -17.19 -19.59 7.41
N VAL A 204 -16.56 -18.52 6.93
CA VAL A 204 -16.52 -18.14 5.51
C VAL A 204 -15.07 -18.16 5.05
N GLN A 205 -14.77 -19.01 4.09
CA GLN A 205 -13.45 -19.02 3.45
C GLN A 205 -13.39 -17.95 2.36
N LEU A 206 -12.36 -17.10 2.42
CA LEU A 206 -12.05 -16.12 1.40
C LEU A 206 -10.84 -16.61 0.61
N GLY A 207 -10.97 -16.66 -0.71
CA GLY A 207 -9.92 -17.13 -1.61
C GLY A 207 -10.35 -17.06 -3.06
N ASP A 208 -9.61 -17.70 -3.94
CA ASP A 208 -10.00 -17.90 -5.32
C ASP A 208 -10.52 -19.32 -5.55
N ASP A 209 -11.19 -19.54 -6.70
CA ASP A 209 -11.82 -20.82 -7.06
C ASP A 209 -10.83 -22.00 -7.17
N SER A 210 -9.54 -21.75 -7.12
CA SER A 210 -8.49 -22.76 -7.13
C SER A 210 -8.16 -23.31 -5.75
N GLU A 211 -8.74 -22.75 -4.69
CA GLU A 211 -8.49 -23.18 -3.31
C GLU A 211 -9.45 -24.33 -2.94
N PRO A 212 -8.94 -25.42 -2.35
CA PRO A 212 -9.80 -26.51 -1.87
C PRO A 212 -10.69 -26.00 -0.74
N THR A 213 -11.97 -26.23 -0.88
CA THR A 213 -13.02 -25.97 0.14
C THR A 213 -13.00 -27.06 1.20
#